data_eacff3b7c055d38c8f35a28a09845665
#
_entry.id   eacff3b7c055d38c8f35a28a09845665
#
_cell.length_a   1.000
_cell.length_b   1.000
_cell.length_c   1.000
_cell.angle_alpha   90.00
_cell.angle_beta   90.00
_cell.angle_gamma   90.00
#
_symmetry.space_group_name_H-M   'P 1'
#
loop_
_entity.id
_entity.type
_entity.pdbx_description
1 polymer ?
#
loop_
_entity_poly.entity_id
_entity_poly.type
_entity_poly.pdbx_seq_one_letter_code
_entity_poly.pdbx_strand_id
1 'polypeptide(L)'
;MAKEKFERSKPHVNIGTIGHVDHGKTTTTAAISKVLSDKGWAKKVDFDQIDAAPEEKERGITINTAHIEYETATRHYAHVDCPGHADYVKNMITGAAQMDGAILVVSAADGPMPQTREHILLSRQVGVPYIVVYLNKSDMVDDEELLELVEMEVRELLTEYGFPGDDIPVIRGSSLGALNGEQKWVDQILALMEAVDNYIPTPERAVDQPFLMPIEDVFTITGRGTVVTGRVERGIIKVGEEIEIVGIKPTTKTTCTGVEMFRKLLDQGQAGDNIGVLLRGTKKEEVERGQVLAKPGSIHPHTNFKGEVYVLTKDEGGRHTPFFTGYRPQFYFRTTDITGAVTLPDGVEMVMPGDNITMTVELIHPIAMEQGLRFAIREGGRTVASGVVSEIIK
;
A
#
# COMPACT_ATOMS: atom_id res chain seq x y z
N MET A 1 -27.81 7.78 16.39
CA MET A 1 -26.98 7.13 17.42
C MET A 1 -25.66 7.86 17.49
N ALA A 2 -25.11 8.13 18.68
CA ALA A 2 -23.75 8.68 18.81
C ALA A 2 -22.77 7.63 18.28
N LYS A 3 -21.76 8.07 17.49
CA LYS A 3 -20.69 7.17 17.04
C LYS A 3 -19.84 6.78 18.26
N GLU A 4 -19.40 5.52 18.27
CA GLU A 4 -18.47 5.02 19.27
C GLU A 4 -17.13 5.75 19.19
N LYS A 5 -16.44 5.87 20.32
CA LYS A 5 -15.09 6.41 20.41
C LYS A 5 -14.10 5.26 20.24
N PHE A 6 -13.05 5.46 19.45
CA PHE A 6 -11.97 4.49 19.30
C PHE A 6 -11.07 4.52 20.54
N GLU A 7 -10.83 3.35 21.15
CA GLU A 7 -9.90 3.20 22.27
C GLU A 7 -8.63 2.48 21.81
N ARG A 8 -7.47 3.10 22.03
CA ARG A 8 -6.16 2.52 21.69
C ARG A 8 -5.69 1.59 22.83
N SER A 9 -6.20 0.36 22.82
CA SER A 9 -5.87 -0.65 23.83
C SER A 9 -4.65 -1.51 23.47
N LYS A 10 -4.32 -1.59 22.17
CA LYS A 10 -3.25 -2.43 21.62
C LYS A 10 -2.39 -1.65 20.62
N PRO A 11 -1.12 -2.05 20.38
CA PRO A 11 -0.31 -1.52 19.30
C PRO A 11 -1.00 -1.69 17.96
N HIS A 12 -0.96 -0.66 17.12
CA HIS A 12 -1.58 -0.64 15.80
C HIS A 12 -0.57 -0.94 14.70
N VAL A 13 -0.90 -1.89 13.81
CA VAL A 13 -0.06 -2.32 12.69
C VAL A 13 -0.91 -2.34 11.42
N ASN A 14 -0.36 -1.79 10.33
CA ASN A 14 -0.98 -1.85 9.02
C ASN A 14 -0.39 -3.01 8.23
N ILE A 15 -1.23 -3.95 7.82
CA ILE A 15 -0.83 -5.05 6.94
C ILE A 15 -1.75 -5.10 5.73
N GLY A 16 -1.42 -5.93 4.76
CA GLY A 16 -2.32 -6.16 3.63
C GLY A 16 -1.94 -7.38 2.84
N THR A 17 -2.85 -7.80 1.97
CA THR A 17 -2.67 -8.91 1.04
C THR A 17 -2.16 -8.42 -0.30
N ILE A 18 -1.09 -9.04 -0.79
CA ILE A 18 -0.49 -8.83 -2.10
C ILE A 18 -0.34 -10.18 -2.84
N GLY A 19 -0.14 -10.17 -4.13
CA GLY A 19 0.05 -11.37 -4.94
C GLY A 19 -0.78 -11.35 -6.23
N HIS A 20 -0.64 -12.41 -7.03
CA HIS A 20 -1.27 -12.54 -8.34
C HIS A 20 -2.81 -12.52 -8.29
N VAL A 21 -3.47 -12.15 -9.39
CA VAL A 21 -4.91 -12.32 -9.56
C VAL A 21 -5.28 -13.80 -9.39
N ASP A 22 -6.45 -14.10 -8.86
CA ASP A 22 -6.97 -15.45 -8.61
C ASP A 22 -6.17 -16.33 -7.62
N HIS A 23 -5.11 -15.81 -6.98
CA HIS A 23 -4.42 -16.53 -5.90
C HIS A 23 -5.19 -16.52 -4.57
N GLY A 24 -6.30 -15.78 -4.49
CA GLY A 24 -7.23 -15.79 -3.37
C GLY A 24 -6.93 -14.77 -2.27
N LYS A 25 -6.39 -13.59 -2.60
CA LYS A 25 -6.12 -12.49 -1.65
C LYS A 25 -7.36 -12.08 -0.87
N THR A 26 -8.41 -11.68 -1.57
CA THR A 26 -9.69 -11.26 -0.97
C THR A 26 -10.34 -12.41 -0.20
N THR A 27 -10.24 -13.64 -0.69
CA THR A 27 -10.70 -14.84 0.02
C THR A 27 -9.93 -15.04 1.33
N THR A 28 -8.59 -14.81 1.32
CA THR A 28 -7.75 -14.89 2.52
C THR A 28 -8.13 -13.80 3.51
N THR A 29 -8.34 -12.58 3.04
CA THR A 29 -8.79 -11.43 3.84
C THR A 29 -10.13 -11.73 4.52
N ALA A 30 -11.10 -12.29 3.78
CA ALA A 30 -12.38 -12.71 4.32
C ALA A 30 -12.25 -13.87 5.34
N ALA A 31 -11.36 -14.84 5.07
CA ALA A 31 -11.10 -15.96 5.98
C ALA A 31 -10.49 -15.49 7.30
N ILE A 32 -9.51 -14.58 7.27
CA ILE A 32 -8.93 -13.95 8.47
C ILE A 32 -10.05 -13.25 9.27
N SER A 33 -10.84 -12.39 8.61
CA SER A 33 -11.93 -11.66 9.25
C SER A 33 -12.94 -12.61 9.93
N LYS A 34 -13.34 -13.70 9.26
CA LYS A 34 -14.25 -14.69 9.81
C LYS A 34 -13.67 -15.42 11.00
N VAL A 35 -12.47 -16.00 10.85
CA VAL A 35 -11.82 -16.80 11.91
C VAL A 35 -11.56 -15.95 13.16
N LEU A 36 -11.13 -14.70 13.01
CA LEU A 36 -10.93 -13.79 14.14
C LEU A 36 -12.26 -13.30 14.74
N SER A 37 -13.31 -13.16 13.92
CA SER A 37 -14.66 -12.86 14.42
C SER A 37 -15.21 -13.98 15.32
N ASP A 38 -14.96 -15.24 14.98
CA ASP A 38 -15.36 -16.42 15.78
C ASP A 38 -14.61 -16.44 17.15
N LYS A 39 -13.47 -15.76 17.25
CA LYS A 39 -12.75 -15.51 18.52
C LYS A 39 -13.21 -14.25 19.27
N GLY A 40 -14.10 -13.45 18.68
CA GLY A 40 -14.54 -12.17 19.22
C GLY A 40 -13.54 -11.02 19.03
N TRP A 41 -12.58 -11.16 18.10
CA TRP A 41 -11.51 -10.21 17.82
C TRP A 41 -11.71 -9.38 16.53
N ALA A 42 -12.80 -9.64 15.83
CA ALA A 42 -13.16 -8.91 14.63
C ALA A 42 -14.68 -8.77 14.49
N LYS A 43 -15.11 -7.81 13.68
CA LYS A 43 -16.43 -7.85 13.08
C LYS A 43 -16.30 -8.61 11.76
N LYS A 44 -17.06 -9.70 11.60
CA LYS A 44 -17.05 -10.48 10.36
C LYS A 44 -17.35 -9.57 9.15
N VAL A 45 -16.51 -9.65 8.13
CA VAL A 45 -16.69 -9.00 6.83
C VAL A 45 -16.71 -10.12 5.78
N ASP A 46 -17.79 -10.23 5.04
CA ASP A 46 -17.91 -11.21 3.97
C ASP A 46 -17.23 -10.73 2.69
N PHE A 47 -16.88 -11.65 1.80
CA PHE A 47 -16.22 -11.40 0.52
C PHE A 47 -16.91 -10.28 -0.28
N ASP A 48 -18.23 -10.35 -0.44
CA ASP A 48 -19.04 -9.35 -1.17
C ASP A 48 -19.07 -7.95 -0.54
N GLN A 49 -18.57 -7.82 0.70
CA GLN A 49 -18.45 -6.55 1.41
C GLN A 49 -17.04 -5.97 1.25
N ILE A 50 -16.04 -6.81 0.95
CA ILE A 50 -14.67 -6.40 0.61
C ILE A 50 -14.68 -5.90 -0.82
N ASP A 51 -15.04 -6.72 -1.80
CA ASP A 51 -15.25 -6.36 -3.21
C ASP A 51 -16.67 -5.82 -3.38
N ALA A 52 -16.90 -4.59 -2.93
CA ALA A 52 -18.25 -4.02 -2.81
C ALA A 52 -18.73 -3.31 -4.08
N ALA A 53 -17.81 -2.84 -4.94
CA ALA A 53 -18.15 -2.10 -6.14
C ALA A 53 -18.88 -2.97 -7.18
N PRO A 54 -19.87 -2.44 -7.93
CA PRO A 54 -20.57 -3.21 -8.96
C PRO A 54 -19.64 -3.85 -9.99
N GLU A 55 -18.60 -3.12 -10.43
CA GLU A 55 -17.59 -3.61 -11.37
C GLU A 55 -16.75 -4.75 -10.82
N GLU A 56 -16.41 -4.73 -9.54
CA GLU A 56 -15.68 -5.81 -8.86
C GLU A 56 -16.51 -7.08 -8.84
N LYS A 57 -17.79 -6.97 -8.52
CA LYS A 57 -18.73 -8.10 -8.50
C LYS A 57 -18.98 -8.68 -9.88
N GLU A 58 -19.09 -7.84 -10.90
CA GLU A 58 -19.31 -8.27 -12.28
C GLU A 58 -18.09 -9.00 -12.85
N ARG A 59 -16.88 -8.50 -12.57
CA ARG A 59 -15.63 -9.06 -13.08
C ARG A 59 -15.02 -10.15 -12.19
N GLY A 60 -15.44 -10.25 -10.93
CA GLY A 60 -14.87 -11.17 -9.94
C GLY A 60 -13.44 -10.85 -9.55
N ILE A 61 -13.01 -9.59 -9.67
CA ILE A 61 -11.66 -9.13 -9.35
C ILE A 61 -11.71 -7.87 -8.50
N THR A 62 -10.76 -7.73 -7.57
CA THR A 62 -10.59 -6.51 -6.78
C THR A 62 -10.00 -5.39 -7.65
N ILE A 63 -10.63 -4.25 -7.66
CA ILE A 63 -10.23 -3.04 -8.41
C ILE A 63 -9.65 -2.00 -7.45
N ASN A 64 -10.37 -1.71 -6.37
CA ASN A 64 -10.00 -0.72 -5.37
C ASN A 64 -9.43 -1.40 -4.13
N THR A 65 -8.59 -0.69 -3.38
CA THR A 65 -8.15 -1.15 -2.06
C THR A 65 -9.33 -1.16 -1.09
N ALA A 66 -9.50 -2.25 -0.36
CA ALA A 66 -10.48 -2.33 0.71
C ALA A 66 -9.77 -2.34 2.07
N HIS A 67 -10.33 -1.64 3.05
CA HIS A 67 -9.77 -1.56 4.40
C HIS A 67 -10.70 -2.26 5.38
N ILE A 68 -10.17 -3.23 6.12
CA ILE A 68 -10.86 -3.91 7.20
C ILE A 68 -10.09 -3.80 8.51
N GLU A 69 -10.80 -3.93 9.62
CA GLU A 69 -10.28 -3.84 10.98
C GLU A 69 -10.45 -5.18 11.69
N TYR A 70 -9.41 -5.64 12.37
CA TYR A 70 -9.48 -6.78 13.28
C TYR A 70 -8.35 -6.73 14.32
N GLU A 71 -8.41 -7.63 15.29
CA GLU A 71 -7.42 -7.75 16.34
C GLU A 71 -6.90 -9.18 16.46
N THR A 72 -5.76 -9.32 17.11
CA THR A 72 -5.30 -10.56 17.72
C THR A 72 -5.25 -10.38 19.24
N ALA A 73 -4.74 -11.35 19.96
CA ALA A 73 -4.55 -11.21 21.41
C ALA A 73 -3.64 -10.01 21.77
N THR A 74 -2.68 -9.69 20.91
CA THR A 74 -1.59 -8.74 21.18
C THR A 74 -1.68 -7.43 20.40
N ARG A 75 -2.35 -7.38 19.26
CA ARG A 75 -2.31 -6.27 18.31
C ARG A 75 -3.67 -5.93 17.70
N HIS A 76 -3.78 -4.68 17.27
CA HIS A 76 -4.85 -4.15 16.43
C HIS A 76 -4.34 -3.96 15.01
N TYR A 77 -5.08 -4.44 14.02
CA TYR A 77 -4.70 -4.39 12.61
C TYR A 77 -5.66 -3.58 11.77
N ALA A 78 -5.10 -2.70 10.92
CA ALA A 78 -5.74 -2.25 9.70
C ALA A 78 -5.23 -3.13 8.56
N HIS A 79 -6.11 -3.80 7.86
CA HIS A 79 -5.78 -4.67 6.75
C HIS A 79 -6.24 -4.06 5.43
N VAL A 80 -5.31 -3.93 4.49
CA VAL A 80 -5.55 -3.41 3.13
C VAL A 80 -5.58 -4.57 2.16
N ASP A 81 -6.74 -4.87 1.59
CA ASP A 81 -6.83 -5.82 0.49
C ASP A 81 -6.47 -5.14 -0.83
N CYS A 82 -5.42 -5.61 -1.49
CA CYS A 82 -4.89 -5.00 -2.71
C CYS A 82 -5.37 -5.72 -3.97
N PRO A 83 -5.66 -4.97 -5.06
CA PRO A 83 -5.95 -5.59 -6.35
C PRO A 83 -4.76 -6.41 -6.85
N GLY A 84 -5.06 -7.51 -7.57
CA GLY A 84 -4.04 -8.39 -8.15
C GLY A 84 -3.79 -8.18 -9.62
N HIS A 85 -4.73 -7.55 -10.34
CA HIS A 85 -4.67 -7.39 -11.78
C HIS A 85 -3.74 -6.25 -12.21
N ALA A 86 -2.98 -6.46 -13.28
CA ALA A 86 -1.99 -5.50 -13.79
C ALA A 86 -2.57 -4.11 -14.11
N ASP A 87 -3.83 -4.02 -14.54
CA ASP A 87 -4.49 -2.74 -14.85
C ASP A 87 -4.69 -1.86 -13.60
N TYR A 88 -4.68 -2.43 -12.39
CA TYR A 88 -4.96 -1.74 -11.14
C TYR A 88 -3.72 -1.58 -10.24
N VAL A 89 -2.53 -1.75 -10.81
CA VAL A 89 -1.24 -1.62 -10.09
C VAL A 89 -1.09 -0.28 -9.38
N LYS A 90 -1.67 0.80 -9.89
CA LYS A 90 -1.71 2.09 -9.19
C LYS A 90 -2.36 1.98 -7.80
N ASN A 91 -3.48 1.28 -7.71
CA ASN A 91 -4.19 1.07 -6.44
C ASN A 91 -3.40 0.12 -5.54
N MET A 92 -2.74 -0.90 -6.12
CA MET A 92 -1.82 -1.78 -5.39
C MET A 92 -0.65 -0.99 -4.78
N ILE A 93 0.02 -0.13 -5.55
CA ILE A 93 1.12 0.72 -5.06
C ILE A 93 0.65 1.61 -3.89
N THR A 94 -0.52 2.24 -4.05
CA THR A 94 -1.11 3.09 -3.00
C THR A 94 -1.41 2.29 -1.73
N GLY A 95 -1.98 1.11 -1.86
CA GLY A 95 -2.25 0.21 -0.74
C GLY A 95 -0.96 -0.27 -0.06
N ALA A 96 0.00 -0.75 -0.85
CA ALA A 96 1.28 -1.25 -0.33
C ALA A 96 2.08 -0.16 0.41
N ALA A 97 2.06 1.09 -0.06
CA ALA A 97 2.73 2.20 0.61
C ALA A 97 2.21 2.48 2.04
N GLN A 98 1.04 1.95 2.39
CA GLN A 98 0.44 2.09 3.71
C GLN A 98 0.83 0.97 4.68
N MET A 99 1.45 -0.12 4.21
CA MET A 99 1.70 -1.32 4.99
C MET A 99 2.98 -1.23 5.81
N ASP A 100 2.92 -1.73 7.03
CA ASP A 100 4.08 -2.01 7.88
C ASP A 100 4.63 -3.42 7.62
N GLY A 101 3.83 -4.26 6.99
CA GLY A 101 4.17 -5.59 6.50
C GLY A 101 3.08 -6.12 5.58
N ALA A 102 3.41 -7.10 4.74
CA ALA A 102 2.47 -7.69 3.78
C ALA A 102 2.34 -9.21 3.95
N ILE A 103 1.16 -9.72 3.61
CA ILE A 103 0.91 -11.14 3.42
C ILE A 103 0.95 -11.40 1.92
N LEU A 104 1.98 -12.10 1.45
CA LEU A 104 2.08 -12.53 0.07
C LEU A 104 1.29 -13.82 -0.11
N VAL A 105 0.18 -13.73 -0.84
CA VAL A 105 -0.69 -14.88 -1.14
C VAL A 105 -0.28 -15.48 -2.47
N VAL A 106 0.15 -16.74 -2.44
CA VAL A 106 0.54 -17.53 -3.62
C VAL A 106 -0.31 -18.79 -3.66
N SER A 107 -0.86 -19.12 -4.82
CA SER A 107 -1.54 -20.41 -5.01
C SER A 107 -0.51 -21.55 -5.03
N ALA A 108 -0.69 -22.52 -4.17
CA ALA A 108 0.18 -23.70 -4.12
C ALA A 108 0.09 -24.55 -5.41
N ALA A 109 -1.05 -24.48 -6.12
CA ALA A 109 -1.25 -25.20 -7.37
C ALA A 109 -0.58 -24.53 -8.59
N ASP A 110 -0.48 -23.19 -8.57
CA ASP A 110 0.00 -22.40 -9.71
C ASP A 110 1.45 -21.91 -9.53
N GLY A 111 1.93 -21.82 -8.29
CA GLY A 111 3.23 -21.24 -7.94
C GLY A 111 3.31 -19.72 -8.16
N PRO A 112 4.53 -19.13 -8.12
CA PRO A 112 4.73 -17.72 -8.38
C PRO A 112 4.42 -17.34 -9.84
N MET A 113 3.51 -16.39 -10.02
CA MET A 113 3.04 -15.92 -11.31
C MET A 113 3.58 -14.49 -11.60
N PRO A 114 3.45 -13.93 -12.82
CA PRO A 114 4.05 -12.63 -13.16
C PRO A 114 3.71 -11.49 -12.21
N GLN A 115 2.44 -11.33 -11.78
CA GLN A 115 2.10 -10.28 -10.83
C GLN A 115 2.63 -10.57 -9.41
N THR A 116 2.93 -11.83 -9.06
CA THR A 116 3.61 -12.15 -7.80
C THR A 116 4.97 -11.44 -7.76
N ARG A 117 5.76 -11.57 -8.83
CA ARG A 117 7.06 -10.90 -9.00
C ARG A 117 6.91 -9.38 -8.94
N GLU A 118 5.97 -8.82 -9.71
CA GLU A 118 5.71 -7.38 -9.75
C GLU A 118 5.30 -6.84 -8.37
N HIS A 119 4.44 -7.55 -7.63
CA HIS A 119 4.00 -7.11 -6.31
C HIS A 119 5.11 -7.15 -5.26
N ILE A 120 6.01 -8.15 -5.30
CA ILE A 120 7.18 -8.20 -4.42
C ILE A 120 8.10 -7.01 -4.71
N LEU A 121 8.42 -6.78 -6.00
CA LEU A 121 9.25 -5.67 -6.45
C LEU A 121 8.66 -4.32 -6.00
N LEU A 122 7.38 -4.08 -6.27
CA LEU A 122 6.70 -2.84 -5.91
C LEU A 122 6.64 -2.64 -4.39
N SER A 123 6.36 -3.68 -3.63
CA SER A 123 6.38 -3.62 -2.16
C SER A 123 7.74 -3.21 -1.64
N ARG A 124 8.82 -3.74 -2.21
CA ARG A 124 10.19 -3.33 -1.88
C ARG A 124 10.44 -1.86 -2.20
N GLN A 125 9.98 -1.39 -3.36
CA GLN A 125 10.17 0.00 -3.81
C GLN A 125 9.41 1.01 -2.96
N VAL A 126 8.16 0.71 -2.58
CA VAL A 126 7.38 1.60 -1.72
C VAL A 126 7.77 1.49 -0.23
N GLY A 127 8.67 0.57 0.10
CA GLY A 127 9.27 0.46 1.42
C GLY A 127 8.52 -0.43 2.39
N VAL A 128 7.74 -1.41 1.94
CA VAL A 128 7.21 -2.48 2.80
C VAL A 128 8.38 -3.27 3.38
N PRO A 129 8.59 -3.25 4.71
CA PRO A 129 9.82 -3.82 5.28
C PRO A 129 9.76 -5.33 5.51
N TYR A 130 8.57 -5.90 5.68
CA TYR A 130 8.37 -7.30 6.06
C TYR A 130 7.32 -7.97 5.20
N ILE A 131 7.55 -9.23 4.85
CA ILE A 131 6.59 -10.09 4.12
C ILE A 131 6.44 -11.41 4.89
N VAL A 132 5.20 -11.88 5.04
CA VAL A 132 4.86 -13.25 5.47
C VAL A 132 4.19 -13.93 4.28
N VAL A 133 4.49 -15.19 4.02
CA VAL A 133 3.93 -15.92 2.87
C VAL A 133 2.78 -16.83 3.32
N TYR A 134 1.70 -16.80 2.54
CA TYR A 134 0.60 -17.73 2.66
C TYR A 134 0.43 -18.52 1.35
N LEU A 135 0.80 -19.80 1.39
CA LEU A 135 0.57 -20.75 0.28
C LEU A 135 -0.87 -21.21 0.33
N ASN A 136 -1.73 -20.47 -0.37
CA ASN A 136 -3.16 -20.73 -0.45
C ASN A 136 -3.49 -21.87 -1.42
N LYS A 137 -4.69 -22.40 -1.34
CA LYS A 137 -5.16 -23.54 -2.16
C LYS A 137 -4.33 -24.83 -1.95
N SER A 138 -3.70 -24.99 -0.79
CA SER A 138 -2.93 -26.19 -0.46
C SER A 138 -3.82 -27.45 -0.35
N ASP A 139 -5.13 -27.29 -0.27
CA ASP A 139 -6.14 -28.35 -0.37
C ASP A 139 -6.25 -28.97 -1.76
N MET A 140 -5.75 -28.29 -2.80
CA MET A 140 -5.76 -28.76 -4.20
C MET A 140 -4.50 -29.53 -4.58
N VAL A 141 -3.53 -29.63 -3.68
CA VAL A 141 -2.22 -30.27 -3.94
C VAL A 141 -1.99 -31.38 -2.93
N ASP A 142 -2.05 -32.61 -3.39
CA ASP A 142 -1.82 -33.81 -2.56
C ASP A 142 -0.34 -34.22 -2.47
N ASP A 143 0.50 -33.65 -3.35
CA ASP A 143 1.92 -33.96 -3.43
C ASP A 143 2.75 -32.99 -2.55
N GLU A 144 3.34 -33.52 -1.49
CA GLU A 144 4.18 -32.76 -0.55
C GLU A 144 5.46 -32.23 -1.22
N GLU A 145 6.06 -32.98 -2.16
CA GLU A 145 7.26 -32.54 -2.87
C GLU A 145 6.96 -31.31 -3.75
N LEU A 146 5.75 -31.26 -4.33
CA LEU A 146 5.32 -30.08 -5.11
C LEU A 146 5.11 -28.86 -4.22
N LEU A 147 4.54 -29.05 -3.02
CA LEU A 147 4.37 -27.96 -2.04
C LEU A 147 5.74 -27.41 -1.60
N GLU A 148 6.71 -28.28 -1.34
CA GLU A 148 8.08 -27.88 -0.99
C GLU A 148 8.77 -27.14 -2.15
N LEU A 149 8.59 -27.58 -3.40
CA LEU A 149 9.14 -26.92 -4.58
C LEU A 149 8.59 -25.50 -4.73
N VAL A 150 7.27 -25.32 -4.63
CA VAL A 150 6.62 -24.00 -4.71
C VAL A 150 7.10 -23.08 -3.58
N GLU A 151 7.25 -23.61 -2.37
CA GLU A 151 7.79 -22.85 -1.25
C GLU A 151 9.23 -22.39 -1.54
N MET A 152 10.06 -23.27 -2.07
CA MET A 152 11.45 -22.94 -2.43
C MET A 152 11.50 -21.84 -3.51
N GLU A 153 10.70 -21.95 -4.56
CA GLU A 153 10.60 -20.93 -5.62
C GLU A 153 10.19 -19.55 -5.07
N VAL A 154 9.25 -19.53 -4.14
CA VAL A 154 8.82 -18.27 -3.49
C VAL A 154 9.94 -17.67 -2.64
N ARG A 155 10.69 -18.50 -1.88
CA ARG A 155 11.83 -18.06 -1.07
C ARG A 155 12.96 -17.50 -1.92
N GLU A 156 13.31 -18.18 -3.02
CA GLU A 156 14.31 -17.72 -3.99
C GLU A 156 13.90 -16.38 -4.59
N LEU A 157 12.64 -16.25 -5.01
CA LEU A 157 12.10 -15.02 -5.55
C LEU A 157 12.15 -13.85 -4.55
N LEU A 158 11.80 -14.09 -3.29
CA LEU A 158 11.90 -13.07 -2.24
C LEU A 158 13.34 -12.64 -2.00
N THR A 159 14.29 -13.57 -2.04
CA THR A 159 15.72 -13.31 -1.91
C THR A 159 16.25 -12.47 -3.08
N GLU A 160 15.83 -12.78 -4.31
CA GLU A 160 16.17 -12.01 -5.53
C GLU A 160 15.77 -10.52 -5.38
N TYR A 161 14.63 -10.24 -4.77
CA TYR A 161 14.16 -8.86 -4.53
C TYR A 161 14.62 -8.26 -3.19
N GLY A 162 15.59 -8.89 -2.51
CA GLY A 162 16.27 -8.35 -1.34
C GLY A 162 15.48 -8.49 -0.02
N PHE A 163 14.55 -9.43 0.05
CA PHE A 163 13.97 -9.88 1.30
C PHE A 163 14.71 -11.11 1.83
N PRO A 164 14.73 -11.38 3.16
CA PRO A 164 15.42 -12.53 3.73
C PRO A 164 14.60 -13.83 3.51
N GLY A 165 14.55 -14.33 2.26
CA GLY A 165 13.67 -15.42 1.84
C GLY A 165 13.74 -16.68 2.71
N ASP A 166 14.93 -17.05 3.21
CA ASP A 166 15.12 -18.22 4.07
C ASP A 166 14.47 -18.07 5.45
N ASP A 167 14.43 -16.84 5.99
CA ASP A 167 13.92 -16.55 7.33
C ASP A 167 12.42 -16.18 7.34
N ILE A 168 11.83 -15.99 6.17
CA ILE A 168 10.42 -15.57 6.05
C ILE A 168 9.49 -16.72 6.43
N PRO A 169 8.51 -16.50 7.33
CA PRO A 169 7.48 -17.49 7.62
C PRO A 169 6.63 -17.82 6.38
N VAL A 170 6.48 -19.11 6.11
CA VAL A 170 5.60 -19.61 5.05
C VAL A 170 4.55 -20.52 5.70
N ILE A 171 3.28 -20.15 5.55
CA ILE A 171 2.15 -20.89 6.08
C ILE A 171 1.36 -21.51 4.92
N ARG A 172 1.16 -22.81 4.95
CA ARG A 172 0.37 -23.56 3.95
C ARG A 172 -1.08 -23.68 4.41
N GLY A 173 -2.04 -23.34 3.55
CA GLY A 173 -3.43 -23.37 3.94
C GLY A 173 -4.43 -23.29 2.79
N SER A 174 -5.71 -23.31 3.15
CA SER A 174 -6.83 -23.10 2.24
C SER A 174 -7.78 -22.06 2.83
N SER A 175 -7.82 -20.87 2.20
CA SER A 175 -8.74 -19.81 2.63
C SER A 175 -10.20 -20.22 2.45
N LEU A 176 -10.51 -20.95 1.37
CA LEU A 176 -11.87 -21.44 1.12
C LEU A 176 -12.28 -22.49 2.14
N GLY A 177 -11.40 -23.44 2.46
CA GLY A 177 -11.64 -24.44 3.51
C GLY A 177 -11.84 -23.79 4.87
N ALA A 178 -11.08 -22.77 5.22
CA ALA A 178 -11.27 -22.00 6.46
C ALA A 178 -12.62 -21.24 6.47
N LEU A 179 -13.02 -20.64 5.36
CA LEU A 179 -14.36 -20.04 5.22
C LEU A 179 -15.48 -21.05 5.36
N ASN A 180 -15.28 -22.27 4.91
CA ASN A 180 -16.24 -23.38 5.09
C ASN A 180 -16.26 -23.94 6.52
N GLY A 181 -15.34 -23.51 7.38
CA GLY A 181 -15.27 -23.95 8.78
C GLY A 181 -14.53 -25.26 8.99
N GLU A 182 -13.71 -25.70 8.03
CA GLU A 182 -12.85 -26.86 8.15
C GLU A 182 -11.73 -26.58 9.15
N GLN A 183 -11.76 -27.27 10.31
CA GLN A 183 -10.89 -26.96 11.46
C GLN A 183 -9.40 -26.94 11.09
N LYS A 184 -8.94 -27.89 10.26
CA LYS A 184 -7.55 -27.91 9.76
C LYS A 184 -7.13 -26.58 9.15
N TRP A 185 -7.99 -25.96 8.33
CA TRP A 185 -7.68 -24.73 7.63
C TRP A 185 -7.93 -23.49 8.47
N VAL A 186 -8.89 -23.56 9.41
CA VAL A 186 -9.07 -22.52 10.44
C VAL A 186 -7.79 -22.39 11.29
N ASP A 187 -7.18 -23.53 11.68
CA ASP A 187 -5.95 -23.55 12.45
C ASP A 187 -4.77 -22.94 11.65
N GLN A 188 -4.74 -23.10 10.32
CA GLN A 188 -3.71 -22.49 9.48
C GLN A 188 -3.89 -20.96 9.35
N ILE A 189 -5.12 -20.46 9.33
CA ILE A 189 -5.35 -18.98 9.40
C ILE A 189 -4.89 -18.43 10.75
N LEU A 190 -5.13 -19.15 11.86
CA LEU A 190 -4.60 -18.73 13.16
C LEU A 190 -3.07 -18.77 13.20
N ALA A 191 -2.45 -19.79 12.61
CA ALA A 191 -0.99 -19.89 12.48
C ALA A 191 -0.42 -18.75 11.61
N LEU A 192 -1.12 -18.36 10.53
CA LEU A 192 -0.75 -17.19 9.74
C LEU A 192 -0.75 -15.92 10.58
N MET A 193 -1.78 -15.68 11.36
CA MET A 193 -1.87 -14.49 12.21
C MET A 193 -0.83 -14.50 13.34
N GLU A 194 -0.51 -15.68 13.89
CA GLU A 194 0.58 -15.83 14.85
C GLU A 194 1.95 -15.53 14.20
N ALA A 195 2.18 -15.98 12.97
CA ALA A 195 3.38 -15.65 12.22
C ALA A 195 3.49 -14.13 11.95
N VAL A 196 2.38 -13.48 11.59
CA VAL A 196 2.30 -12.02 11.41
C VAL A 196 2.61 -11.29 12.72
N ASP A 197 2.01 -11.72 13.85
CA ASP A 197 2.26 -11.14 15.18
C ASP A 197 3.72 -11.22 15.60
N ASN A 198 4.40 -12.33 15.31
CA ASN A 198 5.74 -12.60 15.74
C ASN A 198 6.82 -12.07 14.81
N TYR A 199 6.61 -12.12 13.50
CA TYR A 199 7.62 -11.77 12.49
C TYR A 199 7.63 -10.29 12.14
N ILE A 200 6.45 -9.65 12.06
CA ILE A 200 6.37 -8.22 11.78
C ILE A 200 6.49 -7.44 13.09
N PRO A 201 7.56 -6.65 13.31
CA PRO A 201 7.72 -5.90 14.56
C PRO A 201 6.65 -4.80 14.68
N THR A 202 6.39 -4.35 15.91
CA THR A 202 5.58 -3.14 16.12
C THR A 202 6.35 -1.94 15.56
N PRO A 203 5.78 -1.20 14.59
CA PRO A 203 6.50 -0.13 13.93
C PRO A 203 6.77 1.05 14.87
N GLU A 204 7.94 1.64 14.76
CA GLU A 204 8.20 2.95 15.33
C GLU A 204 7.45 4.03 14.58
N ARG A 205 6.76 4.92 15.29
CA ARG A 205 5.93 5.95 14.70
C ARG A 205 6.55 7.33 14.86
N ALA A 206 6.73 8.04 13.75
CA ALA A 206 7.30 9.39 13.75
C ALA A 206 6.28 10.44 14.23
N VAL A 207 5.82 10.31 15.47
CA VAL A 207 4.76 11.19 16.05
C VAL A 207 5.27 12.59 16.40
N ASP A 208 6.57 12.75 16.60
CA ASP A 208 7.22 14.04 16.97
C ASP A 208 7.51 14.93 15.75
N GLN A 209 7.29 14.42 14.53
CA GLN A 209 7.46 15.19 13.31
C GLN A 209 6.20 16.01 12.97
N PRO A 210 6.32 17.05 12.10
CA PRO A 210 5.16 17.76 11.59
C PRO A 210 4.17 16.83 10.88
N PHE A 211 2.87 16.99 11.16
CA PHE A 211 1.82 16.17 10.56
C PHE A 211 1.88 16.16 9.04
N LEU A 212 1.75 14.96 8.47
CA LEU A 212 1.63 14.72 7.04
C LEU A 212 0.76 13.48 6.79
N MET A 213 -0.24 13.62 5.91
CA MET A 213 -1.11 12.54 5.47
C MET A 213 -1.37 12.64 3.96
N PRO A 214 -0.87 11.71 3.13
CA PRO A 214 -1.26 11.62 1.72
C PRO A 214 -2.75 11.33 1.59
N ILE A 215 -3.41 12.01 0.66
CA ILE A 215 -4.84 11.81 0.38
C ILE A 215 -4.99 10.64 -0.58
N GLU A 216 -5.77 9.66 -0.16
CA GLU A 216 -6.08 8.44 -0.90
C GLU A 216 -7.43 8.54 -1.60
N ASP A 217 -8.46 8.92 -0.85
CA ASP A 217 -9.81 9.10 -1.37
C ASP A 217 -10.49 10.36 -0.82
N VAL A 218 -11.49 10.84 -1.58
CA VAL A 218 -12.26 12.04 -1.25
C VAL A 218 -13.75 11.72 -1.31
N PHE A 219 -14.44 11.89 -0.19
CA PHE A 219 -15.86 11.64 -0.04
C PHE A 219 -16.61 12.90 0.35
N THR A 220 -17.89 12.97 -0.01
CA THR A 220 -18.82 13.95 0.52
C THR A 220 -19.82 13.24 1.44
N ILE A 221 -19.94 13.73 2.68
CA ILE A 221 -20.94 13.25 3.62
C ILE A 221 -22.02 14.31 3.74
N THR A 222 -23.26 13.97 3.37
CA THR A 222 -24.42 14.86 3.44
C THR A 222 -24.57 15.45 4.85
N GLY A 223 -24.59 16.77 4.95
CA GLY A 223 -24.73 17.50 6.21
C GLY A 223 -23.44 17.62 7.05
N ARG A 224 -22.32 17.00 6.61
CA ARG A 224 -21.03 17.06 7.33
C ARG A 224 -19.89 17.71 6.52
N GLY A 225 -19.94 17.62 5.19
CA GLY A 225 -18.94 18.20 4.29
C GLY A 225 -18.01 17.18 3.64
N THR A 226 -16.83 17.64 3.23
CA THR A 226 -15.82 16.83 2.55
C THR A 226 -14.96 16.09 3.57
N VAL A 227 -14.79 14.81 3.34
CA VAL A 227 -13.91 13.91 4.10
C VAL A 227 -12.83 13.40 3.16
N VAL A 228 -11.59 13.46 3.59
CA VAL A 228 -10.46 12.82 2.90
C VAL A 228 -9.92 11.69 3.74
N THR A 229 -9.54 10.61 3.11
CA THR A 229 -8.96 9.45 3.78
C THR A 229 -7.49 9.28 3.40
N GLY A 230 -6.73 8.67 4.29
CA GLY A 230 -5.35 8.31 4.06
C GLY A 230 -4.69 7.77 5.32
N ARG A 231 -3.50 7.23 5.17
CA ARG A 231 -2.63 6.88 6.29
C ARG A 231 -1.83 8.10 6.73
N VAL A 232 -1.81 8.38 8.03
CA VAL A 232 -0.90 9.40 8.59
C VAL A 232 0.53 8.90 8.46
N GLU A 233 1.32 9.58 7.60
CA GLU A 233 2.72 9.23 7.35
C GLU A 233 3.58 9.59 8.56
N ARG A 234 3.36 10.78 9.14
CA ARG A 234 4.06 11.28 10.33
C ARG A 234 3.24 12.30 11.11
N GLY A 235 3.64 12.54 12.33
CA GLY A 235 3.05 13.56 13.20
C GLY A 235 1.71 13.18 13.79
N ILE A 236 1.02 14.19 14.31
CA ILE A 236 -0.29 14.08 14.94
C ILE A 236 -1.18 15.20 14.39
N ILE A 237 -2.45 14.88 14.17
CA ILE A 237 -3.51 15.87 13.87
C ILE A 237 -4.60 15.80 14.94
N LYS A 238 -5.05 16.96 15.42
CA LYS A 238 -6.14 17.08 16.38
C LYS A 238 -7.33 17.77 15.76
N VAL A 239 -8.51 17.45 16.27
CA VAL A 239 -9.73 18.18 15.92
C VAL A 239 -9.59 19.65 16.31
N GLY A 240 -9.88 20.56 15.37
CA GLY A 240 -9.74 22.01 15.54
C GLY A 240 -8.44 22.60 14.98
N GLU A 241 -7.45 21.79 14.61
CA GLU A 241 -6.20 22.29 14.05
C GLU A 241 -6.34 22.80 12.60
N GLU A 242 -5.60 23.87 12.29
CA GLU A 242 -5.41 24.36 10.93
C GLU A 242 -4.40 23.46 10.20
N ILE A 243 -4.72 23.12 8.96
CA ILE A 243 -3.92 22.30 8.07
C ILE A 243 -3.88 22.89 6.67
N GLU A 244 -2.89 22.51 5.88
CA GLU A 244 -2.76 22.85 4.47
C GLU A 244 -3.03 21.62 3.59
N ILE A 245 -3.67 21.87 2.44
CA ILE A 245 -3.82 20.92 1.34
C ILE A 245 -2.76 21.30 0.31
N VAL A 246 -1.77 20.43 0.08
CA VAL A 246 -0.56 20.75 -0.70
C VAL A 246 -0.42 19.79 -1.88
N GLY A 247 0.02 20.31 -3.03
CA GLY A 247 0.30 19.57 -4.26
C GLY A 247 -0.84 19.66 -5.29
N ILE A 248 -0.51 19.41 -6.55
CA ILE A 248 -1.37 19.40 -7.74
C ILE A 248 -2.04 20.76 -7.99
N LYS A 249 -2.82 21.25 -7.05
CA LYS A 249 -3.52 22.54 -7.05
C LYS A 249 -2.77 23.56 -6.18
N PRO A 250 -3.10 24.86 -6.29
CA PRO A 250 -2.57 25.86 -5.36
C PRO A 250 -2.83 25.45 -3.91
N THR A 251 -1.84 25.62 -3.04
CA THR A 251 -1.94 25.32 -1.62
C THR A 251 -3.07 26.09 -0.97
N THR A 252 -3.94 25.41 -0.27
CA THR A 252 -5.07 26.01 0.46
C THR A 252 -5.04 25.61 1.93
N LYS A 253 -5.59 26.49 2.78
CA LYS A 253 -5.74 26.24 4.22
C LYS A 253 -7.15 25.81 4.56
N THR A 254 -7.27 24.89 5.49
CA THR A 254 -8.55 24.44 6.04
C THR A 254 -8.38 24.07 7.51
N THR A 255 -9.47 23.68 8.16
CA THR A 255 -9.45 23.22 9.55
C THR A 255 -9.97 21.79 9.61
N CYS A 256 -9.28 20.93 10.34
CA CYS A 256 -9.76 19.61 10.71
C CYS A 256 -10.94 19.73 11.69
N THR A 257 -12.14 19.35 11.29
CA THR A 257 -13.33 19.42 12.14
C THR A 257 -13.74 18.08 12.75
N GLY A 258 -13.07 17.01 12.34
CA GLY A 258 -13.29 15.67 12.88
C GLY A 258 -12.28 14.68 12.34
N VAL A 259 -11.97 13.69 13.16
CA VAL A 259 -11.11 12.57 12.80
C VAL A 259 -11.86 11.28 13.09
N GLU A 260 -11.87 10.36 12.12
CA GLU A 260 -12.54 9.07 12.25
C GLU A 260 -11.60 7.93 11.79
N MET A 261 -11.65 6.80 12.45
CA MET A 261 -11.01 5.56 12.05
C MET A 261 -12.00 4.40 12.18
N PHE A 262 -12.21 3.63 11.11
CA PHE A 262 -13.19 2.54 11.06
C PHE A 262 -14.60 2.94 11.57
N ARG A 263 -15.06 4.16 11.16
CA ARG A 263 -16.35 4.75 11.56
C ARG A 263 -16.48 5.12 13.05
N LYS A 264 -15.40 5.00 13.84
CA LYS A 264 -15.31 5.44 15.23
C LYS A 264 -14.66 6.83 15.29
N LEU A 265 -15.07 7.67 16.25
CA LEU A 265 -14.52 9.02 16.43
C LEU A 265 -13.18 8.96 17.16
N LEU A 266 -12.25 9.82 16.75
CA LEU A 266 -11.01 10.08 17.46
C LEU A 266 -10.89 11.57 17.82
N ASP A 267 -10.25 11.86 18.96
CA ASP A 267 -9.86 13.24 19.32
C ASP A 267 -8.64 13.68 18.50
N GLN A 268 -7.79 12.71 18.11
CA GLN A 268 -6.60 12.93 17.29
C GLN A 268 -6.25 11.69 16.45
N GLY A 269 -5.67 11.92 15.27
CA GLY A 269 -4.99 10.93 14.46
C GLY A 269 -3.47 11.06 14.61
N GLN A 270 -2.74 9.96 14.56
CA GLN A 270 -1.28 9.93 14.69
C GLN A 270 -0.62 9.07 13.63
N ALA A 271 0.69 9.23 13.45
CA ALA A 271 1.49 8.45 12.52
C ALA A 271 1.14 6.95 12.60
N GLY A 272 0.86 6.37 11.44
CA GLY A 272 0.43 4.98 11.27
C GLY A 272 -1.09 4.75 11.23
N ASP A 273 -1.91 5.71 11.66
CA ASP A 273 -3.37 5.55 11.61
C ASP A 273 -3.90 5.72 10.19
N ASN A 274 -4.84 4.87 9.79
CA ASN A 274 -5.67 5.07 8.59
C ASN A 274 -6.94 5.82 8.99
N ILE A 275 -7.01 7.09 8.66
CA ILE A 275 -8.07 7.98 9.13
C ILE A 275 -8.83 8.69 8.02
N GLY A 276 -10.06 9.04 8.32
CA GLY A 276 -10.83 10.04 7.61
C GLY A 276 -10.78 11.38 8.34
N VAL A 277 -10.39 12.44 7.64
CA VAL A 277 -10.32 13.81 8.16
C VAL A 277 -11.44 14.65 7.55
N LEU A 278 -12.29 15.21 8.39
CA LEU A 278 -13.33 16.18 8.00
C LEU A 278 -12.71 17.55 7.78
N LEU A 279 -12.96 18.16 6.62
CA LEU A 279 -12.42 19.46 6.23
C LEU A 279 -13.49 20.53 6.30
N ARG A 280 -13.16 21.68 6.94
CA ARG A 280 -14.08 22.82 7.04
C ARG A 280 -14.14 23.61 5.75
N GLY A 281 -15.34 23.78 5.18
CA GLY A 281 -15.56 24.68 4.04
C GLY A 281 -14.88 24.27 2.73
N THR A 282 -14.27 23.10 2.68
CA THR A 282 -13.61 22.56 1.48
C THR A 282 -14.64 21.78 0.67
N LYS A 283 -14.79 22.10 -0.61
CA LYS A 283 -15.62 21.33 -1.53
C LYS A 283 -14.86 20.13 -2.10
N LYS A 284 -15.59 19.11 -2.53
CA LYS A 284 -14.97 17.90 -3.10
C LYS A 284 -14.07 18.21 -4.30
N GLU A 285 -14.44 19.18 -5.13
CA GLU A 285 -13.71 19.57 -6.35
C GLU A 285 -12.42 20.36 -6.04
N GLU A 286 -12.26 20.84 -4.80
CA GLU A 286 -11.09 21.62 -4.37
C GLU A 286 -9.94 20.72 -3.88
N VAL A 287 -10.24 19.46 -3.58
CA VAL A 287 -9.28 18.48 -3.09
C VAL A 287 -9.34 17.20 -3.92
N GLU A 288 -8.21 16.55 -4.11
CA GLU A 288 -8.13 15.31 -4.89
C GLU A 288 -7.05 14.37 -4.37
N ARG A 289 -7.16 13.11 -4.77
CA ARG A 289 -6.14 12.09 -4.53
C ARG A 289 -4.78 12.55 -5.05
N GLY A 290 -3.73 12.29 -4.27
CA GLY A 290 -2.36 12.67 -4.62
C GLY A 290 -1.88 13.97 -4.00
N GLN A 291 -2.80 14.82 -3.51
CA GLN A 291 -2.45 15.90 -2.59
C GLN A 291 -2.14 15.35 -1.21
N VAL A 292 -1.56 16.16 -0.34
CA VAL A 292 -1.34 15.79 1.06
C VAL A 292 -2.02 16.81 1.99
N LEU A 293 -2.49 16.34 3.14
CA LEU A 293 -2.77 17.19 4.30
C LEU A 293 -1.48 17.33 5.10
N ALA A 294 -1.11 18.54 5.46
CA ALA A 294 0.11 18.82 6.17
C ALA A 294 -0.06 19.91 7.23
N LYS A 295 0.81 19.91 8.24
CA LYS A 295 0.96 21.05 9.13
C LYS A 295 1.37 22.27 8.31
N PRO A 296 0.76 23.45 8.53
CA PRO A 296 1.06 24.65 7.73
C PRO A 296 2.55 24.95 7.63
N GLY A 297 3.02 25.11 6.39
CA GLY A 297 4.41 25.43 6.07
C GLY A 297 5.43 24.31 6.25
N SER A 298 5.00 23.07 6.51
CA SER A 298 5.92 21.94 6.76
C SER A 298 6.36 21.20 5.52
N ILE A 299 5.65 21.36 4.40
CA ILE A 299 5.99 20.78 3.09
C ILE A 299 5.52 21.72 1.98
N HIS A 300 6.19 21.70 0.85
CA HIS A 300 5.88 22.57 -0.27
C HIS A 300 5.68 21.78 -1.57
N PRO A 301 4.90 22.33 -2.53
CA PRO A 301 4.75 21.72 -3.85
C PRO A 301 5.93 22.06 -4.74
N HIS A 302 6.45 21.08 -5.47
CA HIS A 302 7.60 21.22 -6.38
C HIS A 302 7.35 20.50 -7.69
N THR A 303 7.93 21.03 -8.78
CA THR A 303 7.89 20.42 -10.11
C THR A 303 9.25 19.87 -10.55
N ASN A 304 10.36 20.48 -10.09
CA ASN A 304 11.70 20.17 -10.59
C ASN A 304 12.57 19.61 -9.46
N PHE A 305 13.15 18.45 -9.69
CA PHE A 305 14.03 17.80 -8.73
C PHE A 305 15.12 16.98 -9.42
N LYS A 306 16.17 16.62 -8.68
CA LYS A 306 17.09 15.54 -9.05
C LYS A 306 16.70 14.27 -8.32
N GLY A 307 16.74 13.15 -9.03
CA GLY A 307 16.50 11.83 -8.48
C GLY A 307 17.69 10.91 -8.72
N GLU A 308 18.09 10.17 -7.69
CA GLU A 308 18.94 9.00 -7.85
C GLU A 308 18.06 7.83 -8.23
N VAL A 309 18.31 7.23 -9.39
CA VAL A 309 17.42 6.26 -10.04
C VAL A 309 18.19 5.01 -10.42
N TYR A 310 17.62 3.87 -10.07
CA TYR A 310 18.00 2.56 -10.60
C TYR A 310 17.02 2.13 -11.69
N VAL A 311 17.55 1.80 -12.86
CA VAL A 311 16.76 1.35 -14.01
C VAL A 311 16.70 -0.18 -14.02
N LEU A 312 15.50 -0.73 -13.89
CA LEU A 312 15.29 -2.18 -13.84
C LEU A 312 15.71 -2.86 -15.12
N THR A 313 16.39 -4.00 -15.00
CA THR A 313 16.75 -4.87 -16.10
C THR A 313 15.52 -5.58 -16.69
N LYS A 314 15.69 -6.18 -17.85
CA LYS A 314 14.65 -7.01 -18.47
C LYS A 314 14.24 -8.20 -17.58
N ASP A 315 15.19 -8.80 -16.90
CA ASP A 315 14.97 -9.98 -16.04
C ASP A 315 14.19 -9.58 -14.77
N GLU A 316 14.36 -8.34 -14.30
CA GLU A 316 13.57 -7.73 -13.22
C GLU A 316 12.18 -7.23 -13.69
N GLY A 317 11.78 -7.53 -14.93
CA GLY A 317 10.50 -7.07 -15.51
C GLY A 317 10.53 -5.65 -16.07
N GLY A 318 11.70 -5.00 -16.08
CA GLY A 318 11.91 -3.64 -16.57
C GLY A 318 12.02 -3.51 -18.08
N ARG A 319 12.79 -2.52 -18.51
CA ARG A 319 13.05 -2.22 -19.93
C ARG A 319 14.10 -3.16 -20.52
N HIS A 320 14.07 -3.31 -21.84
CA HIS A 320 15.13 -3.94 -22.63
C HIS A 320 15.83 -2.95 -23.59
N THR A 321 15.39 -1.70 -23.61
CA THR A 321 15.94 -0.64 -24.46
C THR A 321 16.38 0.54 -23.61
N PRO A 322 17.41 1.30 -24.02
CA PRO A 322 17.81 2.53 -23.34
C PRO A 322 16.74 3.62 -23.44
N PHE A 323 16.87 4.65 -22.60
CA PHE A 323 16.16 5.91 -22.78
C PHE A 323 17.14 7.08 -22.83
N PHE A 324 16.64 8.21 -23.32
CA PHE A 324 17.42 9.42 -23.63
C PHE A 324 16.81 10.63 -22.93
N THR A 325 17.52 11.75 -22.95
CA THR A 325 16.96 13.05 -22.55
C THR A 325 15.68 13.32 -23.33
N GLY A 326 14.64 13.81 -22.63
CA GLY A 326 13.29 14.00 -23.17
C GLY A 326 12.35 12.81 -22.97
N TYR A 327 12.81 11.71 -22.35
CA TYR A 327 11.96 10.60 -21.95
C TYR A 327 10.85 11.08 -20.98
N ARG A 328 9.59 10.65 -21.21
CA ARG A 328 8.40 11.15 -20.51
C ARG A 328 7.54 10.02 -19.92
N PRO A 329 8.01 9.34 -18.89
CA PRO A 329 7.25 8.28 -18.20
C PRO A 329 6.30 8.87 -17.16
N GLN A 330 5.58 7.94 -16.47
CA GLN A 330 4.79 8.23 -15.28
C GLN A 330 5.66 8.05 -14.03
N PHE A 331 5.67 9.06 -13.17
CA PHE A 331 6.31 9.05 -11.85
C PHE A 331 5.24 8.81 -10.78
N TYR A 332 5.43 7.81 -9.95
CA TYR A 332 4.53 7.43 -8.88
C TYR A 332 5.10 7.90 -7.54
N PHE A 333 4.41 8.85 -6.92
CA PHE A 333 4.75 9.38 -5.60
C PHE A 333 3.58 9.16 -4.64
N ARG A 334 3.80 8.58 -3.47
CA ARG A 334 2.73 8.34 -2.48
C ARG A 334 1.46 7.78 -3.15
N THR A 335 0.40 8.59 -3.25
CA THR A 335 -0.92 8.21 -3.78
C THR A 335 -1.20 8.73 -5.20
N THR A 336 -0.21 9.38 -5.85
CA THR A 336 -0.38 9.97 -7.19
C THR A 336 0.60 9.42 -8.21
N ASP A 337 0.21 9.51 -9.47
CA ASP A 337 1.08 9.34 -10.63
C ASP A 337 1.03 10.61 -11.48
N ILE A 338 2.18 11.00 -11.99
CA ILE A 338 2.32 12.23 -12.76
C ILE A 338 3.37 12.08 -13.86
N THR A 339 3.08 12.62 -15.05
CA THR A 339 4.05 12.64 -16.15
C THR A 339 5.19 13.59 -15.82
N GLY A 340 6.42 13.16 -16.04
CA GLY A 340 7.61 13.98 -15.91
C GLY A 340 8.54 13.84 -17.11
N ALA A 341 9.23 14.90 -17.48
CA ALA A 341 10.28 14.90 -18.49
C ALA A 341 11.65 14.71 -17.83
N VAL A 342 12.44 13.78 -18.36
CA VAL A 342 13.78 13.44 -17.87
C VAL A 342 14.84 14.23 -18.65
N THR A 343 15.80 14.80 -17.93
CA THR A 343 17.04 15.37 -18.49
C THR A 343 18.22 14.62 -17.88
N LEU A 344 19.05 14.03 -18.72
CA LEU A 344 20.26 13.32 -18.32
C LEU A 344 21.39 14.31 -18.02
N PRO A 345 22.36 13.94 -17.17
CA PRO A 345 23.54 14.76 -16.91
C PRO A 345 24.37 15.01 -18.17
N ASP A 346 25.14 16.08 -18.18
CA ASP A 346 26.06 16.40 -19.25
C ASP A 346 27.05 15.25 -19.52
N GLY A 347 27.19 14.89 -20.79
CA GLY A 347 28.06 13.80 -21.24
C GLY A 347 27.41 12.38 -21.17
N VAL A 348 26.17 12.27 -20.69
CA VAL A 348 25.41 11.01 -20.72
C VAL A 348 24.40 11.08 -21.86
N GLU A 349 24.64 10.31 -22.92
CA GLU A 349 23.75 10.28 -24.08
C GLU A 349 22.52 9.41 -23.84
N MET A 350 22.66 8.28 -23.13
CA MET A 350 21.61 7.33 -22.86
C MET A 350 21.80 6.63 -21.51
N VAL A 351 20.73 6.05 -21.00
CA VAL A 351 20.72 5.21 -19.79
C VAL A 351 20.23 3.81 -20.16
N MET A 352 20.99 2.79 -19.78
CA MET A 352 20.69 1.40 -20.04
C MET A 352 19.92 0.75 -18.88
N PRO A 353 19.13 -0.30 -19.14
CA PRO A 353 18.64 -1.19 -18.08
C PRO A 353 19.80 -1.72 -17.22
N GLY A 354 19.65 -1.64 -15.88
CA GLY A 354 20.69 -2.00 -14.90
C GLY A 354 21.54 -0.81 -14.43
N ASP A 355 21.43 0.37 -15.06
CA ASP A 355 22.20 1.54 -14.65
C ASP A 355 21.64 2.21 -13.40
N ASN A 356 22.56 2.81 -12.62
CA ASN A 356 22.26 3.81 -11.60
C ASN A 356 22.61 5.19 -12.14
N ILE A 357 21.68 6.12 -12.07
CA ILE A 357 21.85 7.47 -12.62
C ILE A 357 21.22 8.54 -11.73
N THR A 358 21.89 9.67 -11.60
CA THR A 358 21.27 10.90 -11.09
C THR A 358 20.75 11.70 -12.26
N MET A 359 19.45 11.90 -12.33
CA MET A 359 18.81 12.65 -13.42
C MET A 359 17.93 13.78 -12.92
N THR A 360 17.77 14.80 -13.74
CA THR A 360 16.82 15.89 -13.47
C THR A 360 15.46 15.55 -14.05
N VAL A 361 14.42 15.82 -13.28
CA VAL A 361 13.02 15.56 -13.66
C VAL A 361 12.22 16.84 -13.54
N GLU A 362 11.41 17.11 -14.56
CA GLU A 362 10.41 18.18 -14.57
C GLU A 362 9.01 17.57 -14.70
N LEU A 363 8.22 17.68 -13.63
CA LEU A 363 6.84 17.21 -13.58
C LEU A 363 5.89 18.21 -14.23
N ILE A 364 4.82 17.70 -14.86
CA ILE A 364 3.79 18.56 -15.50
C ILE A 364 2.91 19.31 -14.49
N HIS A 365 2.83 18.85 -13.24
CA HIS A 365 2.14 19.51 -12.13
C HIS A 365 2.99 19.42 -10.86
N PRO A 366 2.87 20.39 -9.95
CA PRO A 366 3.59 20.33 -8.67
C PRO A 366 3.02 19.25 -7.76
N ILE A 367 3.87 18.55 -7.05
CA ILE A 367 3.48 17.63 -5.98
C ILE A 367 4.13 18.04 -4.65
N ALA A 368 3.51 17.66 -3.54
CA ALA A 368 4.12 17.82 -2.21
C ALA A 368 5.37 16.94 -2.12
N MET A 369 6.54 17.56 -2.07
CA MET A 369 7.83 16.89 -2.20
C MET A 369 8.80 17.32 -1.11
N GLU A 370 9.66 16.39 -0.73
CA GLU A 370 10.80 16.63 0.15
C GLU A 370 11.97 15.72 -0.26
N GLN A 371 13.17 16.08 0.13
CA GLN A 371 14.36 15.26 -0.10
C GLN A 371 14.19 13.90 0.62
N GLY A 372 14.63 12.82 -0.02
CA GLY A 372 14.44 11.46 0.48
C GLY A 372 13.12 10.79 0.09
N LEU A 373 12.21 11.52 -0.56
CA LEU A 373 10.95 10.93 -1.04
C LEU A 373 11.23 9.90 -2.13
N ARG A 374 10.74 8.67 -1.94
CA ARG A 374 10.87 7.58 -2.91
C ARG A 374 9.81 7.69 -3.99
N PHE A 375 10.16 7.20 -5.18
CA PHE A 375 9.25 7.12 -6.32
C PHE A 375 9.54 5.91 -7.20
N ALA A 376 8.51 5.46 -7.91
CA ALA A 376 8.63 4.49 -9.00
C ALA A 376 8.39 5.17 -10.33
N ILE A 377 9.04 4.66 -11.39
CA ILE A 377 8.84 5.10 -12.78
C ILE A 377 8.18 3.98 -13.55
N ARG A 378 7.07 4.28 -14.22
CA ARG A 378 6.31 3.31 -15.00
C ARG A 378 6.09 3.76 -16.43
N GLU A 379 6.08 2.78 -17.33
CA GLU A 379 5.81 2.95 -18.76
C GLU A 379 5.06 1.73 -19.29
N GLY A 380 4.00 1.95 -20.06
CA GLY A 380 3.25 0.87 -20.72
C GLY A 380 2.74 -0.23 -19.76
N GLY A 381 2.34 0.16 -18.53
CA GLY A 381 1.85 -0.77 -17.52
C GLY A 381 2.93 -1.52 -16.73
N ARG A 382 4.24 -1.20 -16.94
CA ARG A 382 5.37 -1.85 -16.25
C ARG A 382 6.13 -0.85 -15.41
N THR A 383 6.66 -1.29 -14.27
CA THR A 383 7.67 -0.54 -13.53
C THR A 383 9.01 -0.69 -14.24
N VAL A 384 9.63 0.42 -14.61
CA VAL A 384 10.87 0.44 -15.37
C VAL A 384 12.06 0.98 -14.59
N ALA A 385 11.80 1.71 -13.52
CA ALA A 385 12.84 2.21 -12.63
C ALA A 385 12.26 2.57 -11.27
N SER A 386 13.13 2.71 -10.29
CA SER A 386 12.81 3.29 -8.97
C SER A 386 13.87 4.28 -8.56
N GLY A 387 13.49 5.24 -7.74
CA GLY A 387 14.42 6.26 -7.29
C GLY A 387 14.03 6.96 -6.02
N VAL A 388 14.90 7.87 -5.61
CA VAL A 388 14.71 8.75 -4.47
C VAL A 388 15.02 10.18 -4.85
N VAL A 389 14.24 11.14 -4.36
CA VAL A 389 14.51 12.58 -4.54
C VAL A 389 15.78 12.95 -3.77
N SER A 390 16.84 13.28 -4.49
CA SER A 390 18.14 13.65 -3.89
C SER A 390 18.27 15.17 -3.68
N GLU A 391 17.65 15.98 -4.54
CA GLU A 391 17.69 17.44 -4.45
C GLU A 391 16.42 18.05 -5.05
N ILE A 392 15.85 19.04 -4.39
CA ILE A 392 14.74 19.84 -4.92
C ILE A 392 15.32 21.08 -5.58
N ILE A 393 14.92 21.33 -6.85
CA ILE A 393 15.40 22.45 -7.64
C ILE A 393 14.38 23.60 -7.61
N LYS A 394 13.07 23.29 -7.78
CA LYS A 394 12.00 24.30 -7.81
C LYS A 394 10.64 23.69 -7.43
#